data_27a87e235c32435d5ad0cf496bfa75cc
#
_entry.id   27a87e235c32435d5ad0cf496bfa75cc
#
_cell.length_a   1.000
_cell.length_b   1.000
_cell.length_c   1.000
_cell.angle_alpha   90.00
_cell.angle_beta   90.00
_cell.angle_gamma   90.00
#
_symmetry.space_group_name_H-M   'P 1'
#
loop_
_entity.id
_entity.type
_entity.pdbx_description
1 polymer ?
#
loop_
_entity_poly.entity_id
_entity_poly.type
_entity_poly.pdbx_seq_one_letter_code
_entity_poly.pdbx_strand_id
1 'polypeptide(L)'
;MKDFTQFVVRNVTKEFAGKTALSDFSLTISHGEFVTFLGPSGCGKSTALNCVAGLLPITRGEISIDGDPIDDGRKKVPPEKRGFGLVFQNYALFPHLSVFGNVAFGLHIRKLPKATVRDRVLAALRLVHLEGHEGRFPAQLSGGEQQRVAIARCIVLEPRLLMLDEPLSNLDAKLRVEMRNELLALHTRLKVTTIYVTHDQQEALALSDRIVVMRLGRIQQVGTPQQVYSDPANLFVADFMGFKNIWEGELESVQERVDGLDAQIGVSGLRLRARLSYPEGDPRRAALVAASRGDRKVSTAIRPEDICLGRNPDGSSVRAQVSLVEYQGQSSFVTARAENGMTIELRPTAPVRMADALELGIPAEKMFVFAGGKD
;
A
#
# COMPACT_ATOMS: atom_id res chain seq x y z
N MET A 1 -21.15 18.44 -10.28
CA MET A 1 -20.85 18.78 -8.85
C MET A 1 -19.58 19.59 -8.85
N LYS A 2 -19.38 20.53 -7.90
CA LYS A 2 -18.12 21.26 -7.80
C LYS A 2 -17.02 20.30 -7.36
N ASP A 3 -15.88 20.33 -8.02
CA ASP A 3 -14.68 19.68 -7.56
C ASP A 3 -14.28 20.28 -6.20
N PHE A 4 -13.61 19.48 -5.37
CA PHE A 4 -13.09 19.97 -4.09
C PHE A 4 -11.58 20.20 -4.21
N THR A 5 -11.03 21.01 -3.34
CA THR A 5 -9.58 21.22 -3.23
C THR A 5 -8.94 20.19 -2.33
N GLN A 6 -9.55 19.94 -1.17
CA GLN A 6 -9.05 19.03 -0.15
C GLN A 6 -10.14 18.18 0.46
N PHE A 7 -9.84 16.89 0.60
CA PHE A 7 -10.58 15.94 1.43
C PHE A 7 -9.75 15.64 2.68
N VAL A 8 -10.32 15.88 3.86
CA VAL A 8 -9.58 15.77 5.13
C VAL A 8 -10.27 14.78 6.06
N VAL A 9 -9.48 13.82 6.56
CA VAL A 9 -9.83 12.94 7.67
C VAL A 9 -8.96 13.35 8.86
N ARG A 10 -9.56 13.73 9.99
CA ARG A 10 -8.83 14.22 11.16
C ARG A 10 -9.15 13.40 12.40
N ASN A 11 -8.13 12.75 12.96
CA ASN A 11 -8.19 11.98 14.22
C ASN A 11 -9.37 11.01 14.29
N VAL A 12 -9.71 10.38 13.15
CA VAL A 12 -10.84 9.46 13.07
C VAL A 12 -10.55 8.19 13.85
N THR A 13 -11.43 7.87 14.79
CA THR A 13 -11.45 6.64 15.55
C THR A 13 -12.75 5.91 15.26
N LYS A 14 -12.64 4.58 15.03
CA LYS A 14 -13.80 3.70 14.89
C LYS A 14 -13.69 2.52 15.83
N GLU A 15 -14.73 2.36 16.65
CA GLU A 15 -14.84 1.26 17.62
C GLU A 15 -16.07 0.40 17.30
N PHE A 16 -15.93 -0.92 17.50
CA PHE A 16 -16.99 -1.91 17.42
C PHE A 16 -17.01 -2.74 18.70
N ALA A 17 -18.10 -2.67 19.48
CA ALA A 17 -18.24 -3.47 20.70
C ALA A 17 -17.00 -3.53 21.58
N GLY A 18 -16.35 -2.36 21.80
CA GLY A 18 -15.15 -2.24 22.63
C GLY A 18 -13.83 -2.56 21.92
N LYS A 19 -13.83 -2.98 20.65
CA LYS A 19 -12.62 -3.21 19.85
C LYS A 19 -12.38 -2.03 18.92
N THR A 20 -11.21 -1.41 19.00
CA THR A 20 -10.81 -0.32 18.12
C THR A 20 -10.36 -0.86 16.77
N ALA A 21 -11.06 -0.48 15.70
CA ALA A 21 -10.74 -0.84 14.32
C ALA A 21 -9.93 0.24 13.60
N LEU A 22 -10.11 1.52 13.98
CA LEU A 22 -9.29 2.66 13.56
C LEU A 22 -8.96 3.50 14.78
N SER A 23 -7.70 3.95 14.89
CA SER A 23 -7.22 4.80 15.99
C SER A 23 -6.45 5.99 15.43
N ASP A 24 -6.96 7.20 15.71
CA ASP A 24 -6.33 8.48 15.35
C ASP A 24 -5.93 8.57 13.86
N PHE A 25 -6.79 8.04 12.99
CA PHE A 25 -6.54 8.02 11.56
C PHE A 25 -6.68 9.43 10.99
N SER A 26 -5.57 10.01 10.51
CA SER A 26 -5.54 11.37 9.95
C SER A 26 -4.88 11.36 8.58
N LEU A 27 -5.57 11.91 7.57
CA LEU A 27 -5.10 11.95 6.20
C LEU A 27 -5.73 13.15 5.48
N THR A 28 -4.93 13.85 4.69
CA THR A 28 -5.41 14.86 3.74
C THR A 28 -5.15 14.35 2.33
N ILE A 29 -6.16 14.43 1.46
CA ILE A 29 -6.10 14.02 0.05
C ILE A 29 -6.42 15.24 -0.81
N SER A 30 -5.56 15.51 -1.79
CA SER A 30 -5.73 16.60 -2.74
C SER A 30 -6.63 16.19 -3.91
N HIS A 31 -7.24 17.16 -4.58
CA HIS A 31 -8.02 16.89 -5.79
C HIS A 31 -7.17 16.19 -6.86
N GLY A 32 -7.73 15.16 -7.49
CA GLY A 32 -7.08 14.39 -8.54
C GLY A 32 -5.98 13.42 -8.05
N GLU A 33 -5.75 13.31 -6.75
CA GLU A 33 -4.74 12.41 -6.18
C GLU A 33 -5.23 10.96 -6.16
N PHE A 34 -4.34 10.02 -6.47
CA PHE A 34 -4.56 8.57 -6.30
C PHE A 34 -3.87 8.09 -5.02
N VAL A 35 -4.65 7.83 -3.98
CA VAL A 35 -4.15 7.42 -2.67
C VAL A 35 -4.49 5.96 -2.41
N THR A 36 -3.49 5.14 -2.09
CA THR A 36 -3.69 3.73 -1.76
C THR A 36 -3.55 3.47 -0.26
N PHE A 37 -4.56 2.81 0.33
CA PHE A 37 -4.46 2.21 1.66
C PHE A 37 -3.89 0.80 1.52
N LEU A 38 -2.70 0.59 2.03
CA LEU A 38 -1.93 -0.64 1.92
C LEU A 38 -1.66 -1.23 3.30
N GLY A 39 -1.75 -2.55 3.44
CA GLY A 39 -1.44 -3.24 4.69
C GLY A 39 -2.03 -4.66 4.74
N PRO A 40 -1.69 -5.46 5.75
CA PRO A 40 -2.17 -6.83 5.90
C PRO A 40 -3.69 -6.89 6.07
N SER A 41 -4.25 -8.09 5.87
CA SER A 41 -5.68 -8.33 6.09
C SER A 41 -6.07 -8.00 7.54
N GLY A 42 -7.22 -7.35 7.72
CA GLY A 42 -7.72 -6.96 9.04
C GLY A 42 -7.05 -5.73 9.67
N CYS A 43 -6.16 -5.01 8.99
CA CYS A 43 -5.51 -3.82 9.57
C CYS A 43 -6.39 -2.54 9.57
N GLY A 44 -7.62 -2.58 9.04
CA GLY A 44 -8.56 -1.47 9.10
C GLY A 44 -8.81 -0.72 7.78
N LYS A 45 -8.23 -1.12 6.64
CA LYS A 45 -8.37 -0.45 5.33
C LYS A 45 -9.81 -0.28 4.88
N SER A 46 -10.57 -1.38 4.76
CA SER A 46 -12.00 -1.32 4.37
C SER A 46 -12.86 -0.61 5.41
N THR A 47 -12.48 -0.66 6.71
CA THR A 47 -13.15 0.13 7.74
C THR A 47 -12.96 1.63 7.50
N ALA A 48 -11.73 2.08 7.19
CA ALA A 48 -11.45 3.47 6.86
C ALA A 48 -12.22 3.90 5.60
N LEU A 49 -12.20 3.07 4.55
CA LEU A 49 -12.94 3.32 3.32
C LEU A 49 -14.44 3.46 3.58
N ASN A 50 -15.04 2.55 4.38
CA ASN A 50 -16.46 2.56 4.71
C ASN A 50 -16.85 3.76 5.59
N CYS A 51 -15.97 4.24 6.48
CA CYS A 51 -16.17 5.50 7.21
C CYS A 51 -16.17 6.69 6.25
N VAL A 52 -15.23 6.75 5.32
CA VAL A 52 -15.18 7.78 4.26
C VAL A 52 -16.43 7.72 3.39
N ALA A 53 -16.88 6.54 2.99
CA ALA A 53 -18.09 6.34 2.20
C ALA A 53 -19.39 6.74 2.95
N GLY A 54 -19.35 6.79 4.29
CA GLY A 54 -20.52 7.04 5.13
C GLY A 54 -21.37 5.80 5.39
N LEU A 55 -20.87 4.62 5.01
CA LEU A 55 -21.51 3.33 5.30
C LEU A 55 -21.32 2.93 6.77
N LEU A 56 -20.24 3.38 7.39
CA LEU A 56 -19.96 3.23 8.81
C LEU A 56 -19.82 4.61 9.46
N PRO A 57 -20.56 4.91 10.53
CA PRO A 57 -20.36 6.13 11.28
C PRO A 57 -19.03 6.09 12.03
N ILE A 58 -18.32 7.21 12.09
CA ILE A 58 -17.13 7.34 12.95
C ILE A 58 -17.55 7.39 14.42
N THR A 59 -16.65 6.98 15.33
CA THR A 59 -16.86 7.08 16.78
C THR A 59 -16.39 8.44 17.30
N ARG A 60 -15.23 8.91 16.79
CA ARG A 60 -14.62 10.22 17.11
C ARG A 60 -13.87 10.75 15.92
N GLY A 61 -13.56 12.03 15.91
CA GLY A 61 -12.83 12.72 14.85
C GLY A 61 -13.75 13.43 13.88
N GLU A 62 -13.24 13.77 12.73
CA GLU A 62 -13.96 14.52 11.70
C GLU A 62 -13.54 14.08 10.29
N ILE A 63 -14.53 14.05 9.39
CA ILE A 63 -14.30 13.93 7.93
C ILE A 63 -14.92 15.17 7.29
N SER A 64 -14.13 15.90 6.50
CA SER A 64 -14.56 17.16 5.87
C SER A 64 -14.10 17.28 4.43
N ILE A 65 -14.78 18.14 3.66
CA ILE A 65 -14.45 18.52 2.29
C ILE A 65 -14.37 20.04 2.25
N ASP A 66 -13.20 20.59 1.88
CA ASP A 66 -12.93 22.02 1.83
C ASP A 66 -13.32 22.76 3.14
N GLY A 67 -13.16 22.09 4.28
CA GLY A 67 -13.52 22.59 5.60
C GLY A 67 -14.97 22.34 6.01
N ASP A 68 -15.86 21.89 5.10
CA ASP A 68 -17.25 21.55 5.44
C ASP A 68 -17.32 20.12 6.01
N PRO A 69 -17.72 19.91 7.28
CA PRO A 69 -17.84 18.58 7.85
C PRO A 69 -18.93 17.75 7.17
N ILE A 70 -18.58 16.53 6.76
CA ILE A 70 -19.52 15.52 6.26
C ILE A 70 -19.79 14.41 7.28
N ASP A 71 -18.89 14.22 8.24
CA ASP A 71 -19.09 13.39 9.44
C ASP A 71 -18.20 13.93 10.57
N ASP A 72 -18.79 14.40 11.68
CA ASP A 72 -18.09 14.86 12.88
C ASP A 72 -18.56 14.11 14.14
N GLY A 73 -19.25 12.98 13.92
CA GLY A 73 -19.90 12.19 14.96
C GLY A 73 -21.30 12.69 15.34
N ARG A 74 -21.60 13.99 15.12
CA ARG A 74 -22.93 14.60 15.32
C ARG A 74 -23.67 14.77 14.00
N LYS A 75 -23.06 15.52 13.06
CA LYS A 75 -23.54 15.67 11.68
C LYS A 75 -23.05 14.47 10.88
N LYS A 76 -23.94 13.77 10.18
CA LYS A 76 -23.63 12.64 9.31
C LYS A 76 -24.35 12.83 7.98
N VAL A 77 -23.56 13.16 6.94
CA VAL A 77 -24.08 13.18 5.58
C VAL A 77 -24.22 11.73 5.11
N PRO A 78 -25.42 11.28 4.73
CA PRO A 78 -25.62 9.89 4.29
C PRO A 78 -24.88 9.62 2.97
N PRO A 79 -24.52 8.34 2.68
CA PRO A 79 -23.67 7.97 1.54
C PRO A 79 -24.13 8.53 0.19
N GLU A 80 -25.44 8.44 -0.09
CA GLU A 80 -26.05 8.89 -1.35
C GLU A 80 -25.96 10.41 -1.57
N LYS A 81 -25.70 11.19 -0.51
CA LYS A 81 -25.54 12.65 -0.56
C LYS A 81 -24.08 13.10 -0.56
N ARG A 82 -23.11 12.21 -0.33
CA ARG A 82 -21.67 12.53 -0.35
C ARG A 82 -21.16 12.76 -1.79
N GLY A 83 -21.84 12.21 -2.79
CA GLY A 83 -21.43 12.33 -4.19
C GLY A 83 -20.17 11.49 -4.52
N PHE A 84 -19.95 10.41 -3.80
CA PHE A 84 -18.84 9.48 -3.96
C PHE A 84 -19.26 8.25 -4.76
N GLY A 85 -18.31 7.65 -5.49
CA GLY A 85 -18.47 6.34 -6.13
C GLY A 85 -17.74 5.27 -5.33
N LEU A 86 -18.37 4.11 -5.12
CA LEU A 86 -17.76 2.98 -4.43
C LEU A 86 -17.89 1.71 -5.26
N VAL A 87 -16.77 1.08 -5.54
CA VAL A 87 -16.67 -0.26 -6.13
C VAL A 87 -16.28 -1.23 -5.02
N PHE A 88 -17.14 -2.20 -4.75
CA PHE A 88 -16.93 -3.25 -3.76
C PHE A 88 -16.06 -4.38 -4.32
N GLN A 89 -15.41 -5.13 -3.45
CA GLN A 89 -14.55 -6.28 -3.77
C GLN A 89 -15.24 -7.35 -4.66
N ASN A 90 -16.56 -7.56 -4.46
CA ASN A 90 -17.36 -8.49 -5.25
C ASN A 90 -18.11 -7.79 -6.40
N TYR A 91 -17.69 -6.56 -6.77
CA TYR A 91 -18.30 -5.72 -7.81
C TYR A 91 -19.76 -5.32 -7.55
N ALA A 92 -20.53 -6.09 -6.80
CA ALA A 92 -21.93 -5.87 -6.42
C ALA A 92 -22.83 -5.47 -7.62
N LEU A 93 -22.67 -6.16 -8.77
CA LEU A 93 -23.51 -5.94 -9.94
C LEU A 93 -24.91 -6.51 -9.69
N PHE A 94 -25.92 -5.82 -10.22
CA PHE A 94 -27.29 -6.28 -10.19
C PHE A 94 -27.48 -7.42 -11.21
N PRO A 95 -27.65 -8.69 -10.78
CA PRO A 95 -27.61 -9.85 -11.70
C PRO A 95 -28.78 -9.88 -12.68
N HIS A 96 -29.90 -9.26 -12.34
CA HIS A 96 -31.12 -9.16 -13.14
C HIS A 96 -31.11 -7.98 -14.13
N LEU A 97 -30.12 -7.13 -14.08
CA LEU A 97 -29.96 -6.00 -15.01
C LEU A 97 -28.85 -6.32 -16.02
N SER A 98 -29.05 -5.88 -17.27
CA SER A 98 -27.99 -5.91 -18.28
C SER A 98 -26.84 -4.96 -17.90
N VAL A 99 -25.73 -4.99 -18.65
CA VAL A 99 -24.62 -4.03 -18.54
C VAL A 99 -25.14 -2.60 -18.62
N PHE A 100 -25.97 -2.30 -19.65
CA PHE A 100 -26.61 -0.99 -19.75
C PHE A 100 -27.43 -0.65 -18.51
N GLY A 101 -28.26 -1.57 -18.05
CA GLY A 101 -29.10 -1.38 -16.86
C GLY A 101 -28.31 -1.12 -15.60
N ASN A 102 -27.20 -1.85 -15.39
CA ASN A 102 -26.30 -1.66 -14.26
C ASN A 102 -25.69 -0.24 -14.26
N VAL A 103 -25.17 0.21 -15.41
CA VAL A 103 -24.55 1.54 -15.54
C VAL A 103 -25.60 2.65 -15.47
N ALA A 104 -26.78 2.46 -16.08
CA ALA A 104 -27.86 3.44 -16.07
C ALA A 104 -28.55 3.61 -14.70
N PHE A 105 -28.40 2.65 -13.77
CA PHE A 105 -29.18 2.57 -12.55
C PHE A 105 -29.17 3.88 -11.73
N GLY A 106 -28.00 4.43 -11.45
CA GLY A 106 -27.87 5.66 -10.69
C GLY A 106 -28.41 6.90 -11.44
N LEU A 107 -28.33 6.92 -12.76
CA LEU A 107 -28.88 7.99 -13.59
C LEU A 107 -30.42 7.97 -13.58
N HIS A 108 -31.02 6.78 -13.55
CA HIS A 108 -32.48 6.63 -13.39
C HIS A 108 -32.98 7.13 -12.03
N ILE A 109 -32.23 6.83 -10.94
CA ILE A 109 -32.56 7.37 -9.60
C ILE A 109 -32.52 8.90 -9.61
N ARG A 110 -31.57 9.51 -10.37
CA ARG A 110 -31.51 10.97 -10.55
C ARG A 110 -32.58 11.51 -11.49
N LYS A 111 -33.46 10.66 -12.05
CA LYS A 111 -34.57 11.02 -12.96
C LYS A 111 -34.13 11.79 -14.20
N LEU A 112 -32.97 11.46 -14.78
CA LEU A 112 -32.49 12.10 -15.99
C LEU A 112 -33.30 11.66 -17.23
N PRO A 113 -33.41 12.51 -18.30
CA PRO A 113 -34.07 12.16 -19.52
C PRO A 113 -33.45 10.93 -20.20
N LYS A 114 -34.29 10.09 -20.83
CA LYS A 114 -33.83 8.82 -21.45
C LYS A 114 -32.69 9.00 -22.46
N ALA A 115 -32.74 10.06 -23.28
CA ALA A 115 -31.67 10.38 -24.24
C ALA A 115 -30.35 10.64 -23.53
N THR A 116 -30.35 11.50 -22.49
CA THR A 116 -29.15 11.81 -21.67
C THR A 116 -28.61 10.56 -20.98
N VAL A 117 -29.48 9.68 -20.46
CA VAL A 117 -29.07 8.40 -19.85
C VAL A 117 -28.33 7.56 -20.87
N ARG A 118 -28.90 7.39 -22.08
CA ARG A 118 -28.29 6.59 -23.14
C ARG A 118 -26.90 7.11 -23.52
N ASP A 119 -26.80 8.41 -23.77
CA ASP A 119 -25.52 9.03 -24.21
C ASP A 119 -24.44 8.89 -23.13
N ARG A 120 -24.78 9.14 -21.85
CA ARG A 120 -23.83 9.00 -20.74
C ARG A 120 -23.41 7.54 -20.51
N VAL A 121 -24.34 6.59 -20.59
CA VAL A 121 -24.01 5.17 -20.44
C VAL A 121 -23.07 4.71 -21.55
N LEU A 122 -23.37 5.03 -22.81
CA LEU A 122 -22.50 4.66 -23.93
C LEU A 122 -21.12 5.33 -23.82
N ALA A 123 -21.06 6.58 -23.36
CA ALA A 123 -19.79 7.24 -23.11
C ALA A 123 -18.99 6.55 -21.98
N ALA A 124 -19.64 6.17 -20.88
CA ALA A 124 -18.99 5.45 -19.79
C ALA A 124 -18.49 4.05 -20.22
N LEU A 125 -19.28 3.31 -21.02
CA LEU A 125 -18.88 2.01 -21.55
C LEU A 125 -17.68 2.11 -22.50
N ARG A 126 -17.61 3.17 -23.33
CA ARG A 126 -16.42 3.44 -24.15
C ARG A 126 -15.16 3.69 -23.31
N LEU A 127 -15.29 4.40 -22.19
CA LEU A 127 -14.15 4.68 -21.29
C LEU A 127 -13.53 3.41 -20.68
N VAL A 128 -14.33 2.35 -20.53
CA VAL A 128 -13.90 1.07 -19.95
C VAL A 128 -13.82 -0.06 -21.00
N HIS A 129 -13.81 0.25 -22.28
CA HIS A 129 -13.70 -0.72 -23.39
C HIS A 129 -14.76 -1.83 -23.38
N LEU A 130 -16.02 -1.48 -23.13
CA LEU A 130 -17.17 -2.39 -23.13
C LEU A 130 -18.23 -2.04 -24.18
N GLU A 131 -17.84 -1.41 -25.30
CA GLU A 131 -18.75 -1.18 -26.42
C GLU A 131 -19.28 -2.52 -26.98
N GLY A 132 -20.56 -2.56 -27.31
CA GLY A 132 -21.20 -3.76 -27.82
C GLY A 132 -21.60 -4.79 -26.76
N HIS A 133 -21.37 -4.51 -25.46
CA HIS A 133 -21.74 -5.38 -24.36
C HIS A 133 -23.02 -4.93 -23.65
N GLU A 134 -23.70 -3.88 -24.11
CA GLU A 134 -24.83 -3.21 -23.44
C GLU A 134 -25.97 -4.17 -23.04
N GLY A 135 -26.24 -5.14 -23.91
CA GLY A 135 -27.32 -6.13 -23.70
C GLY A 135 -26.95 -7.34 -22.86
N ARG A 136 -25.64 -7.58 -22.60
CA ARG A 136 -25.20 -8.73 -21.80
C ARG A 136 -25.58 -8.59 -20.33
N PHE A 137 -25.72 -9.73 -19.65
CA PHE A 137 -25.95 -9.80 -18.20
C PHE A 137 -24.65 -10.15 -17.46
N PRO A 138 -24.52 -9.83 -16.15
CA PRO A 138 -23.32 -10.12 -15.38
C PRO A 138 -22.83 -11.57 -15.49
N ALA A 139 -23.73 -12.55 -15.50
CA ALA A 139 -23.39 -13.97 -15.64
C ALA A 139 -22.72 -14.34 -16.98
N GLN A 140 -22.77 -13.47 -17.99
CA GLN A 140 -22.19 -13.66 -19.33
C GLN A 140 -20.84 -12.96 -19.47
N LEU A 141 -20.32 -12.38 -18.39
CA LEU A 141 -19.10 -11.57 -18.37
C LEU A 141 -17.98 -12.26 -17.60
N SER A 142 -16.74 -12.10 -18.05
CA SER A 142 -15.55 -12.44 -17.28
C SER A 142 -15.42 -11.54 -16.03
N GLY A 143 -14.59 -11.94 -15.07
CA GLY A 143 -14.36 -11.13 -13.86
C GLY A 143 -13.85 -9.72 -14.17
N GLY A 144 -12.94 -9.58 -15.14
CA GLY A 144 -12.46 -8.27 -15.58
C GLY A 144 -13.53 -7.43 -16.24
N GLU A 145 -14.40 -8.02 -17.09
CA GLU A 145 -15.55 -7.31 -17.68
C GLU A 145 -16.55 -6.85 -16.59
N GLN A 146 -16.84 -7.71 -15.59
CA GLN A 146 -17.70 -7.35 -14.45
C GLN A 146 -17.12 -6.17 -13.66
N GLN A 147 -15.82 -6.16 -13.42
CA GLN A 147 -15.14 -5.05 -12.78
C GLN A 147 -15.28 -3.76 -13.59
N ARG A 148 -15.03 -3.80 -14.90
CA ARG A 148 -15.20 -2.64 -15.79
C ARG A 148 -16.63 -2.11 -15.76
N VAL A 149 -17.63 -2.97 -15.73
CA VAL A 149 -19.05 -2.54 -15.54
C VAL A 149 -19.25 -1.84 -14.20
N ALA A 150 -18.67 -2.37 -13.10
CA ALA A 150 -18.78 -1.73 -11.79
C ALA A 150 -18.12 -0.35 -11.74
N ILE A 151 -16.96 -0.20 -12.39
CA ILE A 151 -16.28 1.09 -12.55
C ILE A 151 -17.14 2.03 -13.39
N ALA A 152 -17.64 1.59 -14.56
CA ALA A 152 -18.52 2.40 -15.43
C ALA A 152 -19.76 2.88 -14.69
N ARG A 153 -20.39 2.02 -13.85
CA ARG A 153 -21.52 2.37 -12.98
C ARG A 153 -21.20 3.50 -12.00
N CYS A 154 -19.97 3.56 -11.53
CA CYS A 154 -19.53 4.65 -10.62
C CYS A 154 -19.21 5.93 -11.40
N ILE A 155 -18.39 5.84 -12.47
CA ILE A 155 -17.89 7.03 -13.17
C ILE A 155 -18.99 7.76 -13.98
N VAL A 156 -20.03 7.04 -14.45
CA VAL A 156 -21.17 7.65 -15.16
C VAL A 156 -21.90 8.73 -14.35
N LEU A 157 -21.78 8.65 -13.03
CA LEU A 157 -22.36 9.61 -12.08
C LEU A 157 -21.46 10.82 -11.83
N GLU A 158 -20.25 10.86 -12.43
CA GLU A 158 -19.23 11.90 -12.24
C GLU A 158 -18.96 12.13 -10.73
N PRO A 159 -18.42 11.11 -10.03
CA PRO A 159 -18.22 11.21 -8.59
C PRO A 159 -17.10 12.20 -8.27
N ARG A 160 -17.20 12.88 -7.12
CA ARG A 160 -16.12 13.74 -6.58
C ARG A 160 -14.94 12.91 -6.07
N LEU A 161 -15.20 11.71 -5.59
CA LEU A 161 -14.23 10.76 -5.04
C LEU A 161 -14.62 9.36 -5.49
N LEU A 162 -13.69 8.64 -6.10
CA LEU A 162 -13.84 7.23 -6.47
C LEU A 162 -13.14 6.37 -5.42
N MET A 163 -13.86 5.41 -4.88
CA MET A 163 -13.33 4.47 -3.89
C MET A 163 -13.39 3.05 -4.43
N LEU A 164 -12.28 2.32 -4.32
CA LEU A 164 -12.12 0.97 -4.86
C LEU A 164 -11.65 0.05 -3.72
N ASP A 165 -12.49 -0.89 -3.28
CA ASP A 165 -12.17 -1.84 -2.21
C ASP A 165 -11.70 -3.16 -2.79
N GLU A 166 -10.38 -3.40 -2.79
CA GLU A 166 -9.70 -4.59 -3.35
C GLU A 166 -10.22 -5.03 -4.72
N PRO A 167 -10.33 -4.12 -5.71
CA PRO A 167 -11.07 -4.41 -6.94
C PRO A 167 -10.40 -5.47 -7.83
N LEU A 168 -9.10 -5.73 -7.69
CA LEU A 168 -8.34 -6.68 -8.49
C LEU A 168 -8.12 -8.04 -7.80
N SER A 169 -8.58 -8.22 -6.56
CA SER A 169 -8.28 -9.41 -5.75
C SER A 169 -8.81 -10.72 -6.35
N ASN A 170 -9.89 -10.67 -7.10
CA ASN A 170 -10.56 -11.85 -7.68
C ASN A 170 -10.09 -12.19 -9.11
N LEU A 171 -9.04 -11.53 -9.60
CA LEU A 171 -8.52 -11.73 -10.96
C LEU A 171 -7.24 -12.56 -10.95
N ASP A 172 -7.03 -13.33 -12.02
CA ASP A 172 -5.77 -14.01 -12.26
C ASP A 172 -4.61 -13.01 -12.51
N ALA A 173 -3.37 -13.49 -12.41
CA ALA A 173 -2.19 -12.64 -12.45
C ALA A 173 -2.06 -11.83 -13.75
N LYS A 174 -2.39 -12.41 -14.91
CA LYS A 174 -2.30 -11.73 -16.21
C LYS A 174 -3.35 -10.63 -16.31
N LEU A 175 -4.60 -10.96 -16.03
CA LEU A 175 -5.72 -10.02 -16.08
C LEU A 175 -5.55 -8.90 -15.05
N ARG A 176 -4.96 -9.19 -13.88
CA ARG A 176 -4.65 -8.17 -12.86
C ARG A 176 -3.68 -7.11 -13.38
N VAL A 177 -2.63 -7.51 -14.11
CA VAL A 177 -1.68 -6.56 -14.72
C VAL A 177 -2.38 -5.70 -15.80
N GLU A 178 -3.20 -6.31 -16.65
CA GLU A 178 -3.96 -5.59 -17.68
C GLU A 178 -4.91 -4.56 -17.05
N MET A 179 -5.72 -4.99 -16.07
CA MET A 179 -6.68 -4.14 -15.37
C MET A 179 -6.02 -3.02 -14.57
N ARG A 180 -4.84 -3.27 -13.98
CA ARG A 180 -4.05 -2.23 -13.31
C ARG A 180 -3.65 -1.11 -14.27
N ASN A 181 -3.16 -1.47 -15.45
CA ASN A 181 -2.79 -0.49 -16.47
C ASN A 181 -3.99 0.32 -16.98
N GLU A 182 -5.14 -0.34 -17.13
CA GLU A 182 -6.39 0.34 -17.50
C GLU A 182 -6.88 1.31 -16.42
N LEU A 183 -6.80 0.92 -15.14
CA LEU A 183 -7.15 1.80 -14.03
C LEU A 183 -6.26 3.05 -14.00
N LEU A 184 -4.95 2.88 -14.21
CA LEU A 184 -4.01 4.00 -14.29
C LEU A 184 -4.33 4.93 -15.47
N ALA A 185 -4.60 4.38 -16.65
CA ALA A 185 -4.98 5.15 -17.82
C ALA A 185 -6.31 5.90 -17.60
N LEU A 186 -7.30 5.25 -16.99
CA LEU A 186 -8.59 5.84 -16.64
C LEU A 186 -8.43 7.00 -15.66
N HIS A 187 -7.64 6.80 -14.58
CA HIS A 187 -7.34 7.85 -13.60
C HIS A 187 -6.64 9.06 -14.25
N THR A 188 -5.60 8.81 -15.05
CA THR A 188 -4.87 9.86 -15.79
C THR A 188 -5.78 10.68 -16.70
N ARG A 189 -6.74 10.01 -17.35
CA ARG A 189 -7.71 10.65 -18.27
C ARG A 189 -8.77 11.46 -17.53
N LEU A 190 -9.32 10.91 -16.45
CA LEU A 190 -10.45 11.52 -15.73
C LEU A 190 -10.01 12.46 -14.61
N LYS A 191 -8.79 12.30 -14.08
CA LYS A 191 -8.23 13.03 -12.93
C LYS A 191 -9.18 13.05 -11.74
N VAL A 192 -9.97 11.98 -11.55
CA VAL A 192 -10.87 11.85 -10.41
C VAL A 192 -10.07 11.45 -9.18
N THR A 193 -10.29 12.14 -8.06
CA THR A 193 -9.65 11.76 -6.78
C THR A 193 -10.02 10.32 -6.44
N THR A 194 -9.03 9.48 -6.14
CA THR A 194 -9.22 8.04 -5.95
C THR A 194 -8.64 7.57 -4.62
N ILE A 195 -9.44 6.83 -3.85
CA ILE A 195 -8.95 6.00 -2.73
C ILE A 195 -9.02 4.54 -3.18
N TYR A 196 -7.88 3.89 -3.14
CA TYR A 196 -7.71 2.50 -3.52
C TYR A 196 -7.32 1.66 -2.30
N VAL A 197 -7.97 0.55 -2.08
CA VAL A 197 -7.62 -0.39 -1.00
C VAL A 197 -7.05 -1.65 -1.61
N THR A 198 -5.89 -2.07 -1.13
CA THR A 198 -5.28 -3.34 -1.52
C THR A 198 -4.37 -3.89 -0.42
N HIS A 199 -4.05 -5.16 -0.49
CA HIS A 199 -2.96 -5.79 0.25
C HIS A 199 -1.75 -6.12 -0.66
N ASP A 200 -1.87 -5.86 -1.96
CA ASP A 200 -0.83 -6.11 -2.97
C ASP A 200 0.09 -4.89 -3.10
N GLN A 201 1.39 -5.10 -2.79
CA GLN A 201 2.40 -4.04 -2.86
C GLN A 201 2.64 -3.57 -4.29
N GLN A 202 2.59 -4.49 -5.29
CA GLN A 202 2.82 -4.14 -6.69
C GLN A 202 1.72 -3.24 -7.24
N GLU A 203 0.46 -3.47 -6.83
CA GLU A 203 -0.64 -2.59 -7.16
C GLU A 203 -0.42 -1.19 -6.57
N ALA A 204 -0.12 -1.12 -5.27
CA ALA A 204 0.11 0.14 -4.57
C ALA A 204 1.27 0.93 -5.19
N LEU A 205 2.41 0.27 -5.44
CA LEU A 205 3.60 0.91 -6.03
C LEU A 205 3.37 1.42 -7.45
N ALA A 206 2.52 0.72 -8.24
CA ALA A 206 2.31 1.06 -9.64
C ALA A 206 1.22 2.11 -9.89
N LEU A 207 0.23 2.22 -9.00
CA LEU A 207 -0.96 3.03 -9.23
C LEU A 207 -0.94 4.38 -8.50
N SER A 208 -0.21 4.48 -7.38
CA SER A 208 -0.42 5.55 -6.41
C SER A 208 0.45 6.77 -6.63
N ASP A 209 -0.12 7.94 -6.38
CA ASP A 209 0.66 9.16 -6.07
C ASP A 209 1.19 9.08 -4.64
N ARG A 210 0.34 8.57 -3.70
CA ARG A 210 0.73 8.35 -2.31
C ARG A 210 0.17 7.03 -1.77
N ILE A 211 0.99 6.38 -0.95
CA ILE A 211 0.64 5.15 -0.23
C ILE A 211 0.51 5.45 1.26
N VAL A 212 -0.56 4.95 1.86
CA VAL A 212 -0.82 4.97 3.30
C VAL A 212 -0.66 3.55 3.82
N VAL A 213 0.48 3.26 4.44
CA VAL A 213 0.74 1.94 5.04
C VAL A 213 0.05 1.87 6.40
N MET A 214 -0.77 0.83 6.60
CA MET A 214 -1.60 0.65 7.79
C MET A 214 -1.26 -0.64 8.56
N ARG A 215 -1.28 -0.54 9.91
CA ARG A 215 -1.18 -1.68 10.83
C ARG A 215 -2.11 -1.45 12.02
N LEU A 216 -2.92 -2.45 12.37
CA LEU A 216 -3.79 -2.43 13.57
C LEU A 216 -4.61 -1.13 13.74
N GLY A 217 -5.23 -0.66 12.65
CA GLY A 217 -6.06 0.52 12.65
C GLY A 217 -5.32 1.87 12.67
N ARG A 218 -3.98 1.87 12.58
CA ARG A 218 -3.13 3.06 12.60
C ARG A 218 -2.36 3.22 11.31
N ILE A 219 -2.09 4.45 10.94
CA ILE A 219 -1.14 4.78 9.87
C ILE A 219 0.28 4.57 10.40
N GLN A 220 1.09 3.84 9.65
CA GLN A 220 2.50 3.60 9.95
C GLN A 220 3.42 4.53 9.16
N GLN A 221 3.06 4.78 7.89
CA GLN A 221 3.77 5.69 7.01
C GLN A 221 2.84 6.21 5.92
N VAL A 222 3.02 7.45 5.52
CA VAL A 222 2.43 8.05 4.32
C VAL A 222 3.56 8.61 3.48
N GLY A 223 3.61 8.27 2.20
CA GLY A 223 4.65 8.76 1.29
C GLY A 223 4.38 8.39 -0.16
N THR A 224 5.22 8.89 -1.06
CA THR A 224 5.22 8.42 -2.45
C THR A 224 5.60 6.93 -2.52
N PRO A 225 5.28 6.22 -3.62
CA PRO A 225 5.73 4.84 -3.81
C PRO A 225 7.23 4.65 -3.55
N GLN A 226 8.06 5.57 -4.07
CA GLN A 226 9.50 5.54 -3.88
C GLN A 226 9.89 5.70 -2.41
N GLN A 227 9.30 6.66 -1.70
CA GLN A 227 9.59 6.88 -0.27
C GLN A 227 9.23 5.67 0.58
N VAL A 228 8.01 5.12 0.41
CA VAL A 228 7.58 3.95 1.18
C VAL A 228 8.44 2.72 0.89
N TYR A 229 8.87 2.55 -0.37
CA TYR A 229 9.71 1.43 -0.78
C TYR A 229 11.15 1.57 -0.32
N SER A 230 11.79 2.74 -0.50
CA SER A 230 13.22 2.93 -0.29
C SER A 230 13.61 3.52 1.07
N ASP A 231 12.65 4.10 1.82
CA ASP A 231 12.90 4.76 3.11
C ASP A 231 11.80 4.42 4.13
N PRO A 232 11.76 3.17 4.63
CA PRO A 232 10.75 2.72 5.58
C PRO A 232 10.87 3.46 6.92
N ALA A 233 9.74 3.98 7.42
CA ALA A 233 9.70 4.76 8.65
C ALA A 233 9.94 3.93 9.91
N ASN A 234 9.65 2.64 9.87
CA ASN A 234 9.83 1.71 10.98
C ASN A 234 10.02 0.27 10.49
N LEU A 235 10.36 -0.63 11.42
CA LEU A 235 10.63 -2.03 11.12
C LEU A 235 9.45 -2.75 10.47
N PHE A 236 8.21 -2.43 10.91
CA PHE A 236 7.01 -3.03 10.30
C PHE A 236 6.90 -2.67 8.82
N VAL A 237 7.10 -1.39 8.46
CA VAL A 237 7.06 -0.97 7.06
C VAL A 237 8.18 -1.63 6.28
N ALA A 238 9.38 -1.72 6.84
CA ALA A 238 10.50 -2.42 6.21
C ALA A 238 10.17 -3.89 5.90
N ASP A 239 9.72 -4.66 6.89
CA ASP A 239 9.32 -6.07 6.71
C ASP A 239 8.18 -6.21 5.68
N PHE A 240 7.14 -5.40 5.85
CA PHE A 240 5.99 -5.41 4.95
C PHE A 240 6.38 -5.05 3.51
N MET A 241 7.35 -4.15 3.30
CA MET A 241 7.84 -3.75 1.97
C MET A 241 8.99 -4.62 1.43
N GLY A 242 9.24 -5.78 2.02
CA GLY A 242 10.11 -6.82 1.46
C GLY A 242 11.56 -6.84 1.95
N PHE A 243 11.87 -6.17 3.07
CA PHE A 243 13.13 -6.35 3.76
C PHE A 243 13.08 -7.67 4.55
N LYS A 244 13.56 -8.76 3.95
CA LYS A 244 13.44 -10.10 4.53
C LYS A 244 14.57 -10.46 5.49
N ASN A 245 15.75 -9.86 5.32
CA ASN A 245 16.86 -10.02 6.24
C ASN A 245 16.68 -9.06 7.42
N ILE A 246 15.96 -9.50 8.43
CA ILE A 246 15.72 -8.75 9.66
C ILE A 246 16.42 -9.49 10.79
N TRP A 247 17.40 -8.83 11.40
CA TRP A 247 18.17 -9.41 12.51
C TRP A 247 18.14 -8.49 13.72
N GLU A 248 17.89 -9.09 14.88
CA GLU A 248 18.04 -8.41 16.15
C GLU A 248 19.51 -8.35 16.55
N GLY A 249 19.93 -7.24 17.11
CA GLY A 249 21.30 -7.01 17.51
C GLY A 249 21.46 -5.97 18.58
N GLU A 250 22.71 -5.76 18.95
CA GLU A 250 23.10 -4.74 19.92
C GLU A 250 23.92 -3.65 19.25
N LEU A 251 23.54 -2.41 19.46
CA LEU A 251 24.22 -1.22 18.94
C LEU A 251 25.56 -1.03 19.68
N GLU A 252 26.67 -1.36 19.04
CA GLU A 252 28.01 -1.25 19.63
C GLU A 252 28.52 0.19 19.63
N SER A 253 28.33 0.90 18.52
CA SER A 253 28.73 2.30 18.41
C SER A 253 27.86 3.06 17.40
N VAL A 254 27.71 4.36 17.61
CA VAL A 254 27.10 5.32 16.68
C VAL A 254 28.02 6.52 16.56
N GLN A 255 28.30 6.92 15.33
CA GLN A 255 29.02 8.14 15.00
C GLN A 255 28.08 9.04 14.19
N GLU A 256 27.91 10.27 14.66
CA GLU A 256 27.11 11.26 13.96
C GLU A 256 27.88 11.85 12.77
N ARG A 257 27.18 12.00 11.64
CA ARG A 257 27.63 12.67 10.42
C ARG A 257 26.71 13.83 10.13
N VAL A 258 27.13 14.70 9.25
CA VAL A 258 26.30 15.84 8.80
C VAL A 258 24.99 15.36 8.15
N ASP A 259 25.07 14.32 7.35
CA ASP A 259 23.96 13.77 6.56
C ASP A 259 23.35 12.48 7.14
N GLY A 260 23.74 12.07 8.35
CA GLY A 260 23.22 10.84 8.94
C GLY A 260 24.03 10.26 10.09
N LEU A 261 24.07 8.92 10.17
CA LEU A 261 24.76 8.16 11.20
C LEU A 261 25.56 7.02 10.58
N ASP A 262 26.77 6.75 11.07
CA ASP A 262 27.46 5.48 10.89
C ASP A 262 27.27 4.65 12.16
N ALA A 263 26.78 3.43 12.03
CA ALA A 263 26.51 2.53 13.15
C ALA A 263 27.26 1.20 13.02
N GLN A 264 27.70 0.64 14.15
CA GLN A 264 28.18 -0.73 14.25
C GLN A 264 27.22 -1.52 15.14
N ILE A 265 26.81 -2.67 14.66
CA ILE A 265 25.79 -3.51 15.29
C ILE A 265 26.35 -4.93 15.44
N GLY A 266 26.33 -5.45 16.64
CA GLY A 266 26.63 -6.85 16.96
C GLY A 266 25.37 -7.70 16.72
N VAL A 267 25.45 -8.63 15.76
CA VAL A 267 24.36 -9.57 15.45
C VAL A 267 24.92 -10.99 15.53
N SER A 268 24.49 -11.79 16.49
CA SER A 268 24.91 -13.20 16.64
C SER A 268 26.42 -13.40 16.53
N GLY A 269 27.23 -12.50 17.12
CA GLY A 269 28.69 -12.55 17.10
C GLY A 269 29.35 -11.97 15.84
N LEU A 270 28.60 -11.49 14.89
CA LEU A 270 29.10 -10.73 13.73
C LEU A 270 28.97 -9.24 13.98
N ARG A 271 29.91 -8.46 13.46
CA ARG A 271 29.80 -7.00 13.39
C ARG A 271 29.30 -6.57 12.03
N LEU A 272 28.13 -5.97 12.02
CA LEU A 272 27.54 -5.34 10.84
C LEU A 272 27.76 -3.82 10.89
N ARG A 273 28.02 -3.24 9.71
CA ARG A 273 28.12 -1.79 9.55
C ARG A 273 26.88 -1.28 8.82
N ALA A 274 26.36 -0.14 9.28
CA ALA A 274 25.28 0.56 8.62
C ALA A 274 25.66 2.03 8.42
N ARG A 275 25.37 2.56 7.23
CA ARG A 275 25.50 3.98 6.88
C ARG A 275 24.10 4.52 6.62
N LEU A 276 23.55 5.22 7.61
CA LEU A 276 22.16 5.63 7.65
C LEU A 276 22.03 7.09 7.21
N SER A 277 21.22 7.34 6.19
CA SER A 277 20.92 8.70 5.71
C SER A 277 19.73 9.27 6.49
N TYR A 278 19.89 9.45 7.80
CA TYR A 278 18.91 10.07 8.68
C TYR A 278 19.32 11.50 9.01
N PRO A 279 18.73 12.52 8.34
CA PRO A 279 19.09 13.92 8.55
C PRO A 279 18.76 14.40 9.97
N GLU A 280 19.23 15.59 10.32
CA GLU A 280 18.85 16.22 11.58
C GLU A 280 17.33 16.44 11.63
N GLY A 281 16.71 16.08 12.77
CA GLY A 281 15.24 16.10 12.93
C GLY A 281 14.52 14.80 12.54
N ASP A 282 15.19 13.82 11.92
CA ASP A 282 14.60 12.51 11.68
C ASP A 282 14.39 11.77 13.02
N PRO A 283 13.16 11.32 13.34
CA PRO A 283 12.89 10.62 14.60
C PRO A 283 13.68 9.32 14.76
N ARG A 284 14.05 8.65 13.67
CA ARG A 284 14.89 7.44 13.68
C ARG A 284 16.30 7.76 14.17
N ARG A 285 16.86 8.91 13.75
CA ARG A 285 18.17 9.40 14.22
C ARG A 285 18.16 9.59 15.74
N ALA A 286 17.18 10.34 16.25
CA ALA A 286 17.04 10.58 17.68
C ALA A 286 16.87 9.29 18.47
N ALA A 287 16.07 8.35 17.98
CA ALA A 287 15.86 7.04 18.62
C ALA A 287 17.14 6.21 18.69
N LEU A 288 17.95 6.17 17.63
CA LEU A 288 19.22 5.42 17.62
C LEU A 288 20.28 6.06 18.54
N VAL A 289 20.38 7.38 18.56
CA VAL A 289 21.29 8.10 19.50
C VAL A 289 20.85 7.85 20.95
N ALA A 290 19.54 7.84 21.23
CA ALA A 290 19.04 7.49 22.56
C ALA A 290 19.33 6.02 22.91
N ALA A 291 19.11 5.09 21.98
CA ALA A 291 19.42 3.67 22.17
C ALA A 291 20.91 3.43 22.46
N SER A 292 21.83 4.16 21.82
CA SER A 292 23.27 4.04 22.06
C SER A 292 23.68 4.36 23.52
N ARG A 293 22.87 5.16 24.21
CA ARG A 293 23.09 5.57 25.62
C ARG A 293 22.30 4.70 26.64
N GLY A 294 21.37 3.86 26.13
CA GLY A 294 20.44 3.07 26.94
C GLY A 294 20.48 1.57 26.65
N ASP A 295 19.35 1.00 26.26
CA ASP A 295 19.13 -0.46 26.08
C ASP A 295 19.96 -1.09 24.93
N ARG A 296 20.45 -0.27 24.00
CA ARG A 296 21.25 -0.69 22.85
C ARG A 296 20.60 -1.74 21.93
N LYS A 297 19.41 -2.21 22.22
CA LYS A 297 18.70 -3.15 21.35
C LYS A 297 18.25 -2.48 20.10
N VAL A 298 18.57 -3.09 18.97
CA VAL A 298 18.19 -2.62 17.62
C VAL A 298 17.80 -3.80 16.75
N SER A 299 16.98 -3.50 15.74
CA SER A 299 16.71 -4.40 14.63
C SER A 299 17.34 -3.83 13.36
N THR A 300 18.06 -4.68 12.61
CA THR A 300 18.59 -4.33 11.29
C THR A 300 17.68 -4.90 10.22
N ALA A 301 17.61 -4.23 9.07
CA ALA A 301 16.83 -4.69 7.92
C ALA A 301 17.58 -4.43 6.61
N ILE A 302 17.65 -5.44 5.74
CA ILE A 302 18.20 -5.32 4.38
C ILE A 302 17.41 -6.22 3.42
N ARG A 303 17.31 -5.81 2.17
CA ARG A 303 16.61 -6.56 1.13
C ARG A 303 17.43 -7.74 0.61
N PRO A 304 16.79 -8.85 0.19
CA PRO A 304 17.49 -9.97 -0.44
C PRO A 304 18.27 -9.57 -1.69
N GLU A 305 17.76 -8.65 -2.49
CA GLU A 305 18.40 -8.15 -3.71
C GLU A 305 19.60 -7.24 -3.47
N ASP A 306 19.72 -6.68 -2.26
CA ASP A 306 20.87 -5.82 -1.89
C ASP A 306 22.05 -6.63 -1.34
N ILE A 307 21.89 -7.92 -1.04
CA ILE A 307 22.98 -8.81 -0.64
C ILE A 307 23.80 -9.21 -1.88
N CYS A 308 25.10 -8.99 -1.84
CA CYS A 308 26.00 -9.25 -2.94
C CYS A 308 26.72 -10.61 -2.78
N LEU A 309 27.05 -11.27 -3.90
CA LEU A 309 28.06 -12.35 -3.89
C LEU A 309 29.46 -11.73 -3.83
N GLY A 310 30.32 -12.27 -2.95
CA GLY A 310 31.67 -11.77 -2.72
C GLY A 310 31.75 -10.72 -1.60
N ARG A 311 32.95 -10.21 -1.34
CA ARG A 311 33.22 -9.20 -0.32
C ARG A 311 32.68 -7.84 -0.71
N ASN A 312 32.16 -7.12 0.27
CA ASN A 312 31.87 -5.70 0.14
C ASN A 312 32.92 -4.88 0.91
N PRO A 313 33.75 -4.07 0.25
CA PRO A 313 34.80 -3.30 0.92
C PRO A 313 34.29 -2.24 1.88
N ASP A 314 33.11 -1.63 1.56
CA ASP A 314 32.49 -0.55 2.36
C ASP A 314 31.43 -1.08 3.34
N GLY A 315 31.23 -2.40 3.40
CA GLY A 315 30.20 -3.04 4.21
C GLY A 315 30.75 -4.12 5.12
N SER A 316 29.90 -5.10 5.40
CA SER A 316 30.26 -6.30 6.14
C SER A 316 30.30 -7.50 5.21
N SER A 317 31.09 -8.51 5.54
CA SER A 317 31.15 -9.77 4.79
C SER A 317 30.91 -10.95 5.69
N VAL A 318 30.15 -11.93 5.22
CA VAL A 318 29.72 -13.10 5.97
C VAL A 318 29.91 -14.35 5.13
N ARG A 319 30.52 -15.40 5.73
CA ARG A 319 30.56 -16.73 5.11
C ARG A 319 29.28 -17.48 5.45
N ALA A 320 28.63 -18.04 4.46
CA ALA A 320 27.39 -18.78 4.62
C ALA A 320 27.32 -19.95 3.64
N GLN A 321 26.65 -21.02 4.05
CA GLN A 321 26.37 -22.17 3.22
C GLN A 321 24.93 -22.15 2.72
N VAL A 322 24.71 -22.39 1.43
CA VAL A 322 23.39 -22.44 0.81
C VAL A 322 22.58 -23.60 1.35
N SER A 323 21.43 -23.30 1.93
CA SER A 323 20.50 -24.28 2.51
C SER A 323 19.24 -24.50 1.69
N LEU A 324 18.87 -23.54 0.83
CA LEU A 324 17.69 -23.63 -0.04
C LEU A 324 17.93 -22.79 -1.31
N VAL A 325 17.48 -23.31 -2.46
CA VAL A 325 17.44 -22.58 -3.72
C VAL A 325 16.05 -22.77 -4.32
N GLU A 326 15.31 -21.67 -4.47
CA GLU A 326 13.99 -21.64 -5.08
C GLU A 326 14.06 -20.91 -6.42
N TYR A 327 13.80 -21.61 -7.51
CA TYR A 327 13.75 -20.99 -8.83
C TYR A 327 12.41 -20.29 -9.05
N GLN A 328 12.43 -18.98 -9.29
CA GLN A 328 11.23 -18.14 -9.47
C GLN A 328 11.08 -17.60 -10.91
N GLY A 329 11.60 -18.32 -11.91
CA GLY A 329 11.53 -17.94 -13.33
C GLY A 329 12.67 -16.99 -13.72
N GLN A 330 12.56 -15.71 -13.48
CA GLN A 330 13.57 -14.71 -13.86
C GLN A 330 14.78 -14.67 -12.92
N SER A 331 14.63 -15.14 -11.68
CA SER A 331 15.70 -15.14 -10.67
C SER A 331 15.54 -16.35 -9.76
N SER A 332 16.58 -16.67 -9.01
CA SER A 332 16.50 -17.61 -7.89
C SER A 332 16.43 -16.83 -6.57
N PHE A 333 15.62 -17.34 -5.65
CA PHE A 333 15.62 -16.92 -4.26
C PHE A 333 16.45 -17.95 -3.48
N VAL A 334 17.43 -17.48 -2.73
CA VAL A 334 18.40 -18.35 -2.05
C VAL A 334 18.37 -18.06 -0.57
N THR A 335 18.30 -19.11 0.23
CA THR A 335 18.51 -19.02 1.68
C THR A 335 19.86 -19.65 2.00
N ALA A 336 20.72 -18.90 2.67
CA ALA A 336 22.01 -19.36 3.15
C ALA A 336 22.08 -19.23 4.68
N ARG A 337 22.83 -20.11 5.32
CA ARG A 337 23.06 -20.11 6.76
C ARG A 337 24.52 -19.81 7.04
N ALA A 338 24.77 -18.77 7.82
CA ALA A 338 26.11 -18.42 8.29
C ALA A 338 26.59 -19.37 9.41
N GLU A 339 27.89 -19.43 9.65
CA GLU A 339 28.49 -20.30 10.69
C GLU A 339 27.96 -20.05 12.10
N ASN A 340 27.56 -18.82 12.38
CA ASN A 340 26.93 -18.42 13.67
C ASN A 340 25.42 -18.70 13.74
N GLY A 341 24.86 -19.40 12.75
CA GLY A 341 23.44 -19.76 12.68
C GLY A 341 22.53 -18.69 12.06
N MET A 342 23.04 -17.51 11.71
CA MET A 342 22.26 -16.44 11.08
C MET A 342 21.76 -16.88 9.70
N THR A 343 20.47 -16.71 9.43
CA THR A 343 19.87 -16.98 8.13
C THR A 343 19.92 -15.72 7.27
N ILE A 344 20.35 -15.87 6.01
CA ILE A 344 20.49 -14.79 5.04
C ILE A 344 19.72 -15.18 3.79
N GLU A 345 18.78 -14.34 3.38
CA GLU A 345 18.02 -14.46 2.16
C GLU A 345 18.61 -13.54 1.10
N LEU A 346 18.82 -14.05 -0.11
CA LEU A 346 19.39 -13.26 -1.20
C LEU A 346 18.78 -13.60 -2.56
N ARG A 347 18.88 -12.65 -3.49
CA ARG A 347 18.55 -12.81 -4.90
C ARG A 347 19.84 -12.66 -5.72
N PRO A 348 20.63 -13.73 -5.88
CA PRO A 348 21.92 -13.64 -6.56
C PRO A 348 21.74 -13.37 -8.05
N THR A 349 22.66 -12.59 -8.62
CA THR A 349 22.74 -12.33 -10.07
C THR A 349 23.41 -13.46 -10.85
N ALA A 350 24.15 -14.34 -10.17
CA ALA A 350 24.79 -15.52 -10.74
C ALA A 350 24.14 -16.81 -10.21
N PRO A 351 24.19 -17.90 -10.99
CA PRO A 351 23.67 -19.19 -10.54
C PRO A 351 24.37 -19.69 -9.28
N VAL A 352 23.59 -20.13 -8.31
CA VAL A 352 24.03 -20.70 -7.04
C VAL A 352 23.39 -22.07 -6.85
N ARG A 353 24.12 -23.01 -6.26
CA ARG A 353 23.66 -24.39 -6.02
C ARG A 353 23.53 -24.68 -4.54
N MET A 354 22.75 -25.70 -4.23
CA MET A 354 22.66 -26.26 -2.88
C MET A 354 24.03 -26.64 -2.34
N ALA A 355 24.26 -26.37 -1.08
CA ALA A 355 25.50 -26.63 -0.34
C ALA A 355 26.73 -25.81 -0.80
N ASP A 356 26.59 -24.87 -1.75
CA ASP A 356 27.67 -23.94 -2.08
C ASP A 356 28.07 -23.14 -0.84
N ALA A 357 29.38 -22.99 -0.63
CA ALA A 357 29.93 -22.07 0.36
C ALA A 357 30.09 -20.69 -0.29
N LEU A 358 29.39 -19.69 0.23
CA LEU A 358 29.36 -18.33 -0.31
C LEU A 358 30.06 -17.37 0.64
N GLU A 359 30.76 -16.41 0.10
CA GLU A 359 31.10 -15.18 0.78
C GLU A 359 30.08 -14.13 0.34
N LEU A 360 29.31 -13.58 1.31
CA LEU A 360 28.22 -12.65 1.09
C LEU A 360 28.60 -11.27 1.59
N GLY A 361 28.45 -10.27 0.73
CA GLY A 361 28.66 -8.86 1.06
C GLY A 361 27.36 -8.21 1.48
N ILE A 362 27.37 -7.50 2.60
CA ILE A 362 26.24 -6.73 3.17
C ILE A 362 26.61 -5.25 3.07
N PRO A 363 26.10 -4.50 2.07
CA PRO A 363 26.41 -3.08 1.88
C PRO A 363 25.91 -2.22 3.05
N ALA A 364 26.78 -1.39 3.60
CA ALA A 364 26.45 -0.55 4.75
C ALA A 364 25.37 0.48 4.43
N GLU A 365 25.36 1.02 3.22
CA GLU A 365 24.40 2.04 2.74
C GLU A 365 23.02 1.47 2.42
N LYS A 366 22.88 0.14 2.35
CA LYS A 366 21.62 -0.56 2.09
C LYS A 366 20.96 -1.09 3.37
N MET A 367 21.67 -1.04 4.48
CA MET A 367 21.18 -1.52 5.76
C MET A 367 20.41 -0.41 6.48
N PHE A 368 19.22 -0.74 6.94
CA PHE A 368 18.44 0.07 7.87
C PHE A 368 18.61 -0.44 9.30
N VAL A 369 18.54 0.49 10.26
CA VAL A 369 18.61 0.18 11.68
C VAL A 369 17.48 0.88 12.41
N PHE A 370 16.73 0.14 13.19
CA PHE A 370 15.61 0.64 13.97
C PHE A 370 15.88 0.38 15.46
N ALA A 371 15.65 1.39 16.30
CA ALA A 371 15.76 1.23 17.75
C ALA A 371 14.64 0.30 18.27
N GLY A 372 14.97 -0.58 19.21
CA GLY A 372 14.06 -1.60 19.76
C GLY A 372 14.14 -2.94 19.03
N GLY A 373 13.53 -3.98 19.65
CA GLY A 373 13.40 -5.31 19.08
C GLY A 373 12.17 -5.46 18.17
N LYS A 374 11.96 -6.68 17.69
CA LYS A 374 10.76 -7.08 16.93
C LYS A 374 9.59 -7.20 17.92
N ASP A 375 8.58 -6.28 17.84
CA ASP A 375 7.31 -6.38 18.58
C ASP A 375 6.33 -7.37 17.90
#